data_1bc01236060538dc8f0fe178765c7b09
#
_entry.id   1bc01236060538dc8f0fe178765c7b09
#
_cell.length_a   1.000
_cell.length_b   1.000
_cell.length_c   1.000
_cell.angle_alpha   90.00
_cell.angle_beta   90.00
_cell.angle_gamma   90.00
#
_symmetry.space_group_name_H-M   'P 1'
#
loop_
_entity.id
_entity.type
_entity.pdbx_description
1 polymer ?
#
loop_
_entity_poly.entity_id
_entity_poly.type
_entity_poly.pdbx_seq_one_letter_code
_entity_poly.pdbx_strand_id
1 'polypeptide(L)'
;MADKQHNERNMPEIFRFFGFSFFFYSKELEPLHIHVEGNGGMAKFEWNGTEFVLTEKQGIKLNDFRKIKTVIDENADIIIKRWNEHFNK
;
A
#
# COMPACT_ATOMS: atom_id res chain seq x y z
N MET A 1 -13.38 -13.73 19.78
CA MET A 1 -13.06 -13.62 19.30
C MET A 1 -12.55 -12.98 19.05
N ALA A 2 -12.31 -12.80 19.15
CA ALA A 2 -11.78 -12.34 18.76
C ALA A 2 -11.16 -12.04 18.30
N ASP A 3 -10.86 -12.12 18.32
CA ASP A 3 -10.24 -11.91 17.72
C ASP A 3 -9.83 -11.90 16.88
N LYS A 4 -9.93 -12.47 16.77
CA LYS A 4 -9.55 -12.52 15.82
C LYS A 4 -9.36 -11.53 15.03
N GLN A 5 -9.63 -11.04 14.91
CA GLN A 5 -9.54 -10.08 14.22
C GLN A 5 -8.46 -9.30 14.33
N HIS A 6 -7.74 -9.51 14.90
CA HIS A 6 -6.66 -8.78 15.00
C HIS A 6 -5.84 -8.67 13.84
N ASN A 7 -5.88 -9.55 12.93
CA ASN A 7 -5.00 -9.56 11.80
C ASN A 7 -5.27 -8.45 10.88
N GLU A 8 -6.52 -8.18 10.64
CA GLU A 8 -6.86 -7.14 9.75
C GLU A 8 -6.41 -5.83 10.25
N ARG A 9 -6.36 -5.70 11.56
CA ARG A 9 -5.96 -4.46 12.13
C ARG A 9 -4.53 -4.14 11.88
N ASN A 10 -3.71 -5.17 11.62
CA ASN A 10 -2.30 -4.97 11.37
C ASN A 10 -2.01 -4.62 9.93
N MET A 11 -3.02 -4.63 9.07
CA MET A 11 -2.85 -4.36 7.66
C MET A 11 -4.04 -3.54 7.16
N PRO A 12 -4.14 -2.29 7.63
CA PRO A 12 -5.29 -1.47 7.24
C PRO A 12 -5.27 -1.18 5.75
N GLU A 13 -6.35 -1.57 5.09
CA GLU A 13 -6.50 -1.36 3.65
C GLU A 13 -6.91 0.08 3.41
N ILE A 14 -6.22 0.75 2.48
CA ILE A 14 -6.53 2.12 2.12
C ILE A 14 -7.62 2.12 1.06
N PHE A 15 -7.43 1.34 0.00
CA PHE A 15 -8.41 1.20 -1.04
C PHE A 15 -8.07 -0.03 -1.89
N ARG A 16 -8.94 -0.32 -2.85
CA ARG A 16 -8.79 -1.49 -3.71
C ARG A 16 -9.13 -1.10 -5.15
N PHE A 17 -8.24 -1.42 -6.09
CA PHE A 17 -8.44 -1.15 -7.50
C PHE A 17 -7.94 -2.31 -8.34
N PHE A 18 -8.66 -2.61 -9.41
CA PHE A 18 -8.21 -3.61 -10.41
C PHE A 18 -7.88 -4.96 -9.79
N GLY A 19 -8.54 -5.31 -8.70
CA GLY A 19 -8.26 -6.59 -8.03
C GLY A 19 -7.05 -6.55 -7.11
N PHE A 20 -6.47 -5.37 -6.89
CA PHE A 20 -5.35 -5.21 -5.97
C PHE A 20 -5.77 -4.45 -4.73
N SER A 21 -5.26 -4.90 -3.58
CA SER A 21 -5.46 -4.23 -2.31
C SER A 21 -4.23 -3.37 -2.01
N PHE A 22 -4.47 -2.12 -1.61
CA PHE A 22 -3.42 -1.17 -1.27
C PHE A 22 -3.51 -0.94 0.24
N PHE A 23 -2.46 -1.25 0.97
CA PHE A 23 -2.56 -1.25 2.44
C PHE A 23 -1.22 -0.94 3.11
N PHE A 24 -1.28 -0.67 4.41
CA PHE A 24 -0.10 -0.49 5.26
C PHE A 24 0.00 -1.67 6.21
N TYR A 25 1.23 -2.00 6.62
CA TYR A 25 1.42 -2.87 7.79
C TYR A 25 1.48 -1.95 9.00
N SER A 26 0.63 -2.18 9.97
CA SER A 26 0.49 -1.23 11.08
C SER A 26 1.73 -1.13 11.96
N LYS A 27 2.61 -2.09 11.92
CA LYS A 27 3.80 -2.07 12.75
C LYS A 27 4.99 -1.40 12.10
N GLU A 28 4.87 -1.04 10.83
CA GLU A 28 5.97 -0.41 10.10
C GLU A 28 5.76 1.09 10.09
N LEU A 29 6.73 1.82 10.59
CA LEU A 29 6.60 3.27 10.69
C LEU A 29 7.31 4.02 9.58
N GLU A 30 8.56 3.74 9.35
CA GLU A 30 9.34 4.52 8.42
C GLU A 30 10.21 3.63 7.57
N PRO A 31 10.46 4.01 6.35
CA PRO A 31 9.92 5.19 5.66
C PRO A 31 8.46 4.97 5.27
N LEU A 32 7.77 6.05 4.95
CA LEU A 32 6.39 5.97 4.46
C LEU A 32 6.35 5.06 3.25
N HIS A 33 5.49 4.06 3.28
CA HIS A 33 5.41 3.10 2.19
C HIS A 33 4.03 2.50 2.09
N ILE A 34 3.74 1.88 0.96
CA ILE A 34 2.47 1.24 0.73
C ILE A 34 2.71 -0.13 0.09
N HIS A 35 1.95 -1.11 0.55
CA HIS A 35 1.98 -2.46 0.02
C HIS A 35 0.80 -2.67 -0.93
N VAL A 36 1.02 -3.46 -1.96
CA VAL A 36 -0.01 -3.79 -2.95
C VAL A 36 -0.01 -5.29 -3.14
N GLU A 37 -1.17 -5.92 -3.04
CA GLU A 37 -1.30 -7.36 -3.26
C GLU A 37 -2.53 -7.68 -4.08
N GLY A 38 -2.41 -8.64 -4.97
CA GLY A 38 -3.52 -9.13 -5.76
C GLY A 38 -3.03 -10.00 -6.90
N ASN A 39 -3.94 -10.81 -7.43
CA ASN A 39 -3.67 -11.67 -8.59
C ASN A 39 -2.40 -12.52 -8.43
N GLY A 40 -2.10 -12.92 -7.20
CA GLY A 40 -0.93 -13.75 -6.93
C GLY A 40 0.38 -12.99 -6.84
N GLY A 41 0.35 -11.66 -6.89
CA GLY A 41 1.56 -10.86 -6.85
C GLY A 41 1.56 -9.85 -5.74
N MET A 42 2.70 -9.19 -5.56
CA MET A 42 2.84 -8.16 -4.54
C MET A 42 3.86 -7.11 -4.99
N ALA A 43 3.72 -5.92 -4.43
CA ALA A 43 4.66 -4.83 -4.67
C ALA A 43 4.72 -3.95 -3.44
N LYS A 44 5.81 -3.22 -3.30
CA LYS A 44 5.98 -2.26 -2.22
C LYS A 44 6.55 -0.99 -2.83
N PHE A 45 5.97 0.14 -2.46
CA PHE A 45 6.43 1.45 -2.92
C PHE A 45 6.76 2.30 -1.71
N GLU A 46 7.85 3.05 -1.78
CA GLU A 46 8.27 3.95 -0.71
C GLU A 46 8.25 5.38 -1.17
N TRP A 47 7.89 6.27 -0.26
CA TRP A 47 7.86 7.71 -0.54
C TRP A 47 9.29 8.25 -0.43
N ASN A 48 9.75 8.91 -1.48
CA ASN A 48 11.12 9.45 -1.49
C ASN A 48 11.16 10.96 -1.28
N GLY A 49 10.02 11.55 -0.90
CA GLY A 49 9.92 12.99 -0.72
C GLY A 49 9.23 13.68 -1.88
N THR A 50 9.14 13.00 -3.01
CA THR A 50 8.53 13.56 -4.22
C THR A 50 7.48 12.62 -4.79
N GLU A 51 7.74 11.34 -4.79
CA GLU A 51 6.82 10.36 -5.34
C GLU A 51 7.04 9.02 -4.67
N PHE A 52 6.12 8.09 -4.91
CA PHE A 52 6.28 6.71 -4.46
C PHE A 52 7.08 5.96 -5.50
N VAL A 53 8.15 5.31 -5.06
CA VAL A 53 9.01 4.54 -5.96
C VAL A 53 8.97 3.07 -5.58
N LEU A 54 9.04 2.21 -6.59
CA LEU A 54 8.98 0.78 -6.39
C LEU A 54 10.24 0.31 -5.68
N THR A 55 10.09 -0.45 -4.60
CA THR A 55 11.21 -1.05 -3.91
C THR A 55 11.18 -2.57 -3.96
N GLU A 56 10.00 -3.18 -4.10
CA GLU A 56 9.88 -4.63 -4.21
C GLU A 56 8.73 -4.97 -5.16
N LYS A 57 8.93 -5.99 -5.97
CA LYS A 57 7.88 -6.46 -6.86
C LYS A 57 8.06 -7.94 -7.11
N GLN A 58 6.96 -8.70 -7.05
CA GLN A 58 6.98 -10.12 -7.26
C GLN A 58 5.66 -10.56 -7.86
N GLY A 59 5.71 -11.24 -9.00
CA GLY A 59 4.53 -11.82 -9.60
C GLY A 59 3.51 -10.84 -10.17
N ILE A 60 3.90 -9.62 -10.48
CA ILE A 60 3.00 -8.62 -11.05
C ILE A 60 3.36 -8.39 -12.51
N LYS A 61 2.36 -8.53 -13.38
CA LYS A 61 2.57 -8.32 -14.81
C LYS A 61 2.76 -6.84 -15.11
N LEU A 62 3.45 -6.56 -16.19
CA LEU A 62 3.74 -5.18 -16.56
C LEU A 62 2.50 -4.31 -16.70
N ASN A 63 1.45 -4.83 -17.34
CA ASN A 63 0.24 -4.05 -17.49
C ASN A 63 -0.39 -3.71 -16.13
N ASP A 64 -0.38 -4.67 -15.22
CA ASP A 64 -0.91 -4.44 -13.88
C ASP A 64 -0.03 -3.46 -13.12
N PHE A 65 1.28 -3.58 -13.27
CA PHE A 65 2.18 -2.65 -12.62
C PHE A 65 1.92 -1.21 -13.05
N ARG A 66 1.68 -1.00 -14.34
CA ARG A 66 1.39 0.35 -14.85
C ARG A 66 0.11 0.92 -14.24
N LYS A 67 -0.91 0.08 -14.11
CA LYS A 67 -2.16 0.52 -13.47
C LYS A 67 -1.94 0.84 -12.01
N ILE A 68 -1.18 0.00 -11.33
CA ILE A 68 -0.89 0.20 -9.91
C ILE A 68 -0.14 1.52 -9.71
N LYS A 69 0.89 1.75 -10.52
CA LYS A 69 1.68 2.98 -10.38
C LYS A 69 0.83 4.21 -10.64
N THR A 70 -0.05 4.15 -11.64
CA THR A 70 -0.94 5.26 -11.94
C THR A 70 -1.88 5.53 -10.76
N VAL A 71 -2.45 4.47 -10.18
CA VAL A 71 -3.33 4.64 -9.03
C VAL A 71 -2.60 5.28 -7.86
N ILE A 72 -1.39 4.82 -7.60
CA ILE A 72 -0.59 5.38 -6.49
C ILE A 72 -0.27 6.84 -6.76
N ASP A 73 0.17 7.17 -7.97
CA ASP A 73 0.53 8.55 -8.29
C ASP A 73 -0.66 9.48 -8.18
N GLU A 74 -1.82 9.02 -8.64
CA GLU A 74 -3.02 9.86 -8.62
C GLU A 74 -3.62 9.98 -7.23
N ASN A 75 -3.25 9.11 -6.31
CA ASN A 75 -3.81 9.10 -4.97
C ASN A 75 -2.75 9.31 -3.90
N ALA A 76 -1.58 9.84 -4.28
CA ALA A 76 -0.49 10.01 -3.33
C ALA A 76 -0.89 10.82 -2.11
N ASP A 77 -1.65 11.89 -2.31
CA ASP A 77 -2.10 12.74 -1.21
C ASP A 77 -2.95 11.96 -0.22
N ILE A 78 -3.84 11.13 -0.73
CA ILE A 78 -4.71 10.33 0.12
C ILE A 78 -3.88 9.31 0.91
N ILE A 79 -2.93 8.68 0.24
CA ILE A 79 -2.08 7.68 0.88
C ILE A 79 -1.29 8.32 2.01
N ILE A 80 -0.69 9.49 1.75
CA ILE A 80 0.09 10.19 2.76
C ILE A 80 -0.79 10.59 3.94
N LYS A 81 -1.98 11.10 3.65
CA LYS A 81 -2.91 11.49 4.71
C LYS A 81 -3.29 10.30 5.58
N ARG A 82 -3.63 9.16 4.94
CA ARG A 82 -4.01 7.97 5.69
C ARG A 82 -2.85 7.44 6.51
N TRP A 83 -1.65 7.51 5.97
CA TRP A 83 -0.46 7.10 6.71
C TRP A 83 -0.31 7.94 7.97
N ASN A 84 -0.42 9.27 7.81
CA ASN A 84 -0.26 10.17 8.95
C ASN A 84 -1.34 9.93 9.99
N GLU A 85 -2.57 9.72 9.56
CA GLU A 85 -3.67 9.45 10.49
C GLU A 85 -3.46 8.14 11.23
N HIS A 86 -3.04 7.11 10.51
CA HIS A 86 -2.86 5.78 11.11
C HIS A 86 -1.73 5.76 12.12
N PHE A 87 -0.66 6.47 11.85
CA PHE A 87 0.51 6.47 12.72
C PHE A 87 0.60 7.72 13.60
N ASN A 88 -0.47 8.50 13.65
CA ASN A 88 -0.51 9.66 14.54
C ASN A 88 0.56 10.68 14.28
N LYS A 89 0.80 10.99 13.05
CA LYS A 89 1.81 11.97 12.69
C LYS A 89 1.25 13.35 12.46
#